data_4d3793f361d8c4f2ad741f2dfa92ceb2
#
_entry.id   4d3793f361d8c4f2ad741f2dfa92ceb2
#
_cell.length_a   1.000
_cell.length_b   1.000
_cell.length_c   1.000
_cell.angle_alpha   90.00
_cell.angle_beta   90.00
_cell.angle_gamma   90.00
#
_symmetry.space_group_name_H-M   'P 1'
#
loop_
_entity.id
_entity.type
_entity.pdbx_description
1 polymer ?
#
loop_
_entity_poly.entity_id
_entity_poly.type
_entity_poly.pdbx_seq_one_letter_code
_entity_poly.pdbx_strand_id
1 'polypeptide(L)'
;SLSVIVNRVPVELSLERISHFENRLHKVYATLTDGSVVPLSQKLSSILESVAEQEIFLRCHQSYIVNLAHVRTLEDTFFQMEDGTSVPISRAFYKEAKNAYYHYRLR
;
A
#
# COMPACT_ATOMS: atom_id res chain seq x y z
N SER A 1 -0.22 -9.42 -11.24
CA SER A 1 -0.96 -8.16 -11.42
C SER A 1 -2.20 -8.13 -10.53
N LEU A 2 -2.73 -6.95 -10.32
CA LEU A 2 -3.94 -6.72 -9.54
C LEU A 2 -5.03 -6.19 -10.44
N SER A 3 -6.18 -6.87 -10.44
CA SER A 3 -7.35 -6.42 -11.18
C SER A 3 -8.14 -5.44 -10.32
N VAL A 4 -8.31 -4.22 -10.81
CA VAL A 4 -9.03 -3.16 -10.09
C VAL A 4 -10.13 -2.59 -10.97
N ILE A 5 -11.08 -1.91 -10.34
CA ILE A 5 -12.17 -1.26 -11.06
C ILE A 5 -11.97 0.25 -11.02
N VAL A 6 -11.83 0.85 -12.20
CA VAL A 6 -11.66 2.30 -12.36
C VAL A 6 -12.81 2.79 -13.25
N ASN A 7 -13.66 3.66 -12.71
CA ASN A 7 -14.84 4.18 -13.44
C ASN A 7 -15.65 3.05 -14.10
N ARG A 8 -15.91 1.99 -13.33
CA ARG A 8 -16.68 0.81 -13.76
C ARG A 8 -16.00 -0.04 -14.81
N VAL A 9 -14.72 0.20 -15.08
CA VAL A 9 -13.95 -0.57 -16.07
C VAL A 9 -12.88 -1.35 -15.34
N PRO A 10 -12.77 -2.68 -15.59
CA PRO A 10 -11.66 -3.46 -15.03
C PRO A 10 -10.35 -3.01 -15.65
N VAL A 11 -9.35 -2.81 -14.80
CA VAL A 11 -8.00 -2.40 -15.20
C VAL A 11 -7.01 -3.28 -14.47
N GLU A 12 -5.99 -3.75 -15.18
CA GLU A 12 -4.91 -4.51 -14.56
C GLU A 12 -3.77 -3.58 -14.16
N LEU A 13 -3.36 -3.64 -12.89
CA LEU A 13 -2.21 -2.90 -12.40
C LEU A 13 -1.09 -3.88 -12.08
N SER A 14 0.11 -3.57 -12.53
CA SER A 14 1.30 -4.34 -12.16
C SER A 14 1.60 -4.09 -10.68
N LEU A 15 1.70 -5.16 -9.89
CA LEU A 15 1.97 -5.05 -8.46
C LEU A 15 3.30 -4.35 -8.19
N GLU A 16 4.29 -4.57 -9.05
CA GLU A 16 5.61 -3.96 -8.89
C GLU A 16 5.58 -2.45 -9.05
N ARG A 17 4.56 -1.93 -9.71
CA ARG A 17 4.44 -0.50 -10.00
C ARG A 17 3.56 0.24 -8.99
N ILE A 18 3.05 -0.45 -8.00
CA ILE A 18 2.20 0.16 -6.98
C ILE A 18 3.06 0.49 -5.77
N SER A 19 3.10 1.78 -5.40
CA SER A 19 3.80 2.24 -4.21
C SER A 19 2.96 1.98 -2.96
N HIS A 20 1.74 2.48 -2.98
CA HIS A 20 0.84 2.33 -1.83
C HIS A 20 -0.60 2.61 -2.23
N PHE A 21 -1.52 2.22 -1.33
CA PHE A 21 -2.94 2.54 -1.45
C PHE A 21 -3.35 3.42 -0.29
N GLU A 22 -4.26 4.35 -0.55
CA GLU A 22 -4.78 5.24 0.48
C GLU A 22 -6.29 5.35 0.36
N ASN A 23 -7.00 5.21 1.50
CA ASN A 23 -8.41 5.54 1.59
C ASN A 23 -8.52 6.98 2.08
N ARG A 24 -9.08 7.86 1.25
CA ARG A 24 -9.25 9.26 1.56
C ARG A 24 -10.68 9.66 1.28
N LEU A 25 -11.39 10.11 2.31
CA LEU A 25 -12.79 10.53 2.19
C LEU A 25 -13.65 9.48 1.49
N HIS A 26 -13.53 8.24 1.95
CA HIS A 26 -14.30 7.08 1.45
C HIS A 26 -13.97 6.66 0.02
N LYS A 27 -12.86 7.15 -0.53
CA LYS A 27 -12.38 6.75 -1.84
C LYS A 27 -10.97 6.21 -1.73
N VAL A 28 -10.71 5.10 -2.43
CA VAL A 28 -9.39 4.48 -2.42
C VAL A 28 -8.61 4.92 -3.64
N TYR A 29 -7.35 5.24 -3.43
CA TYR A 29 -6.42 5.64 -4.50
C TYR A 29 -5.20 4.75 -4.46
N ALA A 30 -4.74 4.34 -5.63
CA ALA A 30 -3.46 3.66 -5.77
C ALA A 30 -2.45 4.67 -6.31
N THR A 31 -1.33 4.84 -5.61
CA THR A 31 -0.23 5.67 -6.09
C THR A 31 0.79 4.74 -6.74
N LEU A 32 1.10 5.00 -7.99
CA LEU A 32 2.04 4.20 -8.75
C LEU A 32 3.45 4.77 -8.66
N THR A 33 4.44 3.97 -9.03
CA THR A 33 5.84 4.38 -8.90
C THR A 33 6.24 5.51 -9.84
N ASP A 34 5.45 5.76 -10.89
CA ASP A 34 5.68 6.90 -11.79
C ASP A 34 5.01 8.19 -11.29
N GLY A 35 4.39 8.14 -10.12
CA GLY A 35 3.71 9.29 -9.53
C GLY A 35 2.24 9.42 -9.90
N SER A 36 1.74 8.60 -10.83
CA SER A 36 0.33 8.67 -11.18
C SER A 36 -0.52 8.11 -10.04
N VAL A 37 -1.75 8.64 -9.92
CA VAL A 37 -2.69 8.26 -8.86
C VAL A 37 -3.97 7.78 -9.53
N VAL A 38 -4.36 6.55 -9.23
CA VAL A 38 -5.50 5.89 -9.86
C VAL A 38 -6.63 5.74 -8.84
N PRO A 39 -7.79 6.34 -9.06
CA PRO A 39 -8.93 6.15 -8.17
C PRO A 39 -9.55 4.78 -8.40
N LEU A 40 -9.87 4.08 -7.32
CA LEU A 40 -10.40 2.72 -7.36
C LEU A 40 -11.79 2.68 -6.76
N SER A 41 -12.62 1.76 -7.26
CA SER A 41 -13.98 1.57 -6.74
C SER A 41 -14.02 0.59 -5.57
N GLN A 42 -12.97 -0.21 -5.38
CA GLN A 42 -12.95 -1.22 -4.32
C GLN A 42 -12.59 -0.61 -2.97
N LYS A 43 -13.01 -1.29 -1.91
CA LYS A 43 -12.62 -0.94 -0.55
C LYS A 43 -11.20 -1.41 -0.27
N LEU A 44 -10.54 -0.75 0.66
CA LEU A 44 -9.18 -1.09 1.05
C LEU A 44 -9.07 -2.54 1.54
N SER A 45 -10.06 -3.01 2.30
CA SER A 45 -10.07 -4.39 2.79
C SER A 45 -10.15 -5.41 1.66
N SER A 46 -10.92 -5.09 0.61
CA SER A 46 -11.02 -5.98 -0.56
C SER A 46 -9.70 -6.04 -1.33
N ILE A 47 -9.03 -4.90 -1.44
CA ILE A 47 -7.71 -4.83 -2.07
C ILE A 47 -6.71 -5.67 -1.26
N LEU A 48 -6.72 -5.55 0.05
CA LEU A 48 -5.83 -6.31 0.92
C LEU A 48 -6.02 -7.81 0.72
N GLU A 49 -7.27 -8.27 0.64
CA GLU A 49 -7.57 -9.67 0.36
C GLU A 49 -7.00 -10.13 -0.99
N SER A 50 -7.12 -9.27 -2.00
CA SER A 50 -6.63 -9.58 -3.35
C SER A 50 -5.12 -9.76 -3.41
N VAL A 51 -4.38 -9.13 -2.50
CA VAL A 51 -2.92 -9.18 -2.46
C VAL A 51 -2.40 -9.96 -1.25
N ALA A 52 -3.27 -10.66 -0.54
CA ALA A 52 -2.92 -11.33 0.73
C ALA A 52 -1.78 -12.33 0.61
N GLU A 53 -1.65 -12.98 -0.55
CA GLU A 53 -0.58 -13.94 -0.78
C GLU A 53 0.74 -13.27 -1.15
N GLN A 54 0.70 -11.97 -1.42
CA GLN A 54 1.88 -11.19 -1.78
C GLN A 54 2.44 -10.56 -0.50
N GLU A 55 3.44 -11.16 0.08
CA GLU A 55 4.00 -10.73 1.36
C GLU A 55 4.60 -9.32 1.33
N ILE A 56 4.68 -8.71 0.16
CA ILE A 56 5.21 -7.35 0.03
C ILE A 56 4.18 -6.28 0.39
N PHE A 57 2.88 -6.61 0.44
CA PHE A 57 1.86 -5.62 0.78
C PHE A 57 1.49 -5.73 2.24
N LEU A 58 1.46 -4.58 2.90
CA LEU A 58 1.23 -4.50 4.34
C LEU A 58 0.25 -3.39 4.66
N ARG A 59 -0.79 -3.72 5.43
CA ARG A 59 -1.65 -2.68 5.98
C ARG A 59 -0.98 -2.12 7.23
N CYS A 60 -0.67 -0.83 7.21
CA CYS A 60 0.05 -0.18 8.31
C CYS A 60 -0.79 0.88 9.03
N HIS A 61 -2.02 1.09 8.57
CA HIS A 61 -2.92 2.11 9.07
C HIS A 61 -4.32 1.75 8.58
N GLN A 62 -5.37 2.22 9.25
CA GLN A 62 -6.74 1.99 8.79
C GLN A 62 -6.93 2.43 7.34
N SER A 63 -6.20 3.46 6.92
CA SER A 63 -6.38 4.09 5.62
C SER A 63 -5.24 3.82 4.64
N TYR A 64 -4.27 2.97 4.97
CA TYR A 64 -3.10 2.77 4.11
C TYR A 64 -2.67 1.32 4.01
N ILE A 65 -2.29 0.94 2.78
CA ILE A 65 -1.56 -0.30 2.49
C ILE A 65 -0.31 0.11 1.75
N VAL A 66 0.87 -0.33 2.20
CA VAL A 66 2.13 -0.03 1.53
C VAL A 66 2.69 -1.25 0.83
N ASN A 67 3.44 -1.02 -0.24
CA ASN A 67 4.27 -2.02 -0.86
C ASN A 67 5.65 -1.92 -0.22
N LEU A 68 6.04 -2.94 0.54
CA LEU A 68 7.33 -2.94 1.25
C LEU A 68 8.52 -2.82 0.31
N ALA A 69 8.38 -3.29 -0.93
CA ALA A 69 9.44 -3.17 -1.94
C ALA A 69 9.76 -1.71 -2.28
N HIS A 70 8.83 -0.80 -2.03
CA HIS A 70 9.00 0.63 -2.32
C HIS A 70 9.10 1.49 -1.07
N VAL A 71 9.29 0.87 0.09
CA VAL A 71 9.60 1.58 1.32
C VAL A 71 11.09 1.86 1.36
N ARG A 72 11.46 3.12 1.55
CA ARG A 72 12.84 3.52 1.67
C ARG A 72 13.36 3.26 3.08
N THR A 73 12.67 3.75 4.09
CA THR A 73 13.04 3.57 5.50
C THR A 73 11.80 3.50 6.38
N LEU A 74 11.96 2.83 7.51
CA LEU A 74 10.98 2.88 8.60
C LEU A 74 11.45 3.97 9.55
N GLU A 75 10.62 5.01 9.69
CA GLU A 75 10.85 6.07 10.65
C GLU A 75 10.01 5.80 11.92
N ASP A 76 10.04 6.73 12.85
CA ASP A 76 9.40 6.53 14.15
C ASP A 76 7.92 6.14 14.06
N THR A 77 7.14 6.90 13.27
CA THR A 77 5.70 6.71 13.18
C THR A 77 5.20 6.60 11.74
N PHE A 78 6.09 6.42 10.78
CA PHE A 78 5.70 6.35 9.38
C PHE A 78 6.73 5.60 8.54
N PHE A 79 6.29 5.17 7.37
CA PHE A 79 7.19 4.68 6.33
C PHE A 79 7.52 5.81 5.37
N GLN A 80 8.80 6.02 5.12
CA GLN A 80 9.24 6.92 4.07
C GLN A 80 9.28 6.11 2.77
N MET A 81 8.44 6.47 1.81
CA MET A 81 8.40 5.77 0.53
C MET A 81 9.48 6.29 -0.41
N GLU A 82 9.83 5.50 -1.41
CA GLU A 82 10.85 5.89 -2.39
C GLU A 82 10.48 7.13 -3.17
N ASP A 83 9.17 7.37 -3.36
CA ASP A 83 8.69 8.56 -4.08
C ASP A 83 8.66 9.83 -3.22
N GLY A 84 9.11 9.75 -1.97
CA GLY A 84 9.12 10.87 -1.06
C GLY A 84 7.88 10.98 -0.18
N THR A 85 6.86 10.18 -0.42
CA THR A 85 5.64 10.20 0.40
C THR A 85 5.92 9.60 1.77
N SER A 86 5.32 10.19 2.81
CA SER A 86 5.35 9.64 4.17
C SER A 86 4.01 8.98 4.43
N VAL A 87 4.02 7.68 4.69
CA VAL A 87 2.80 6.93 4.98
C VAL A 87 2.74 6.63 6.47
N PRO A 88 1.71 7.14 7.18
CA PRO A 88 1.66 6.97 8.63
C PRO A 88 1.43 5.53 9.04
N ILE A 89 1.98 5.17 10.18
CA ILE A 89 1.76 3.87 10.80
C ILE A 89 0.96 4.14 12.06
N SER A 90 -0.24 3.55 12.17
CA SER A 90 -1.03 3.76 13.36
C SER A 90 -0.51 2.87 14.50
N ARG A 91 -0.79 3.30 15.72
CA ARG A 91 -0.35 2.56 16.91
C ARG A 91 -0.82 1.11 16.88
N ALA A 92 -2.05 0.88 16.47
CA ALA A 92 -2.63 -0.46 16.44
C ALA A 92 -1.88 -1.41 15.48
N PHE A 93 -1.28 -0.87 14.43
CA PHE A 93 -0.57 -1.66 13.42
C PHE A 93 0.95 -1.63 13.59
N TYR A 94 1.47 -0.88 14.55
CA TYR A 94 2.90 -0.58 14.58
C TYR A 94 3.77 -1.83 14.74
N LYS A 95 3.43 -2.70 15.68
CA LYS A 95 4.23 -3.90 15.95
C LYS A 95 4.27 -4.81 14.72
N GLU A 96 3.12 -5.04 14.12
CA GLU A 96 3.00 -5.88 12.93
C GLU A 96 3.75 -5.26 11.76
N ALA A 97 3.60 -3.95 11.56
CA ALA A 97 4.26 -3.23 10.48
C ALA A 97 5.77 -3.29 10.61
N LYS A 98 6.28 -3.06 11.80
CA LYS A 98 7.72 -3.12 12.09
C LYS A 98 8.27 -4.52 11.81
N ASN A 99 7.57 -5.55 12.31
CA ASN A 99 8.01 -6.92 12.12
C ASN A 99 8.01 -7.30 10.64
N ALA A 100 6.96 -6.92 9.90
CA ALA A 100 6.86 -7.21 8.48
C ALA A 100 7.97 -6.51 7.69
N TYR A 101 8.25 -5.26 8.04
CA TYR A 101 9.31 -4.48 7.39
C TYR A 101 10.67 -5.14 7.56
N TYR A 102 11.03 -5.50 8.79
CA TYR A 102 12.33 -6.14 9.03
C TYR A 102 12.41 -7.53 8.43
N HIS A 103 11.32 -8.29 8.48
CA HIS A 103 11.28 -9.59 7.83
C HIS A 103 11.56 -9.45 6.32
N TYR A 104 10.94 -8.47 5.70
CA TYR A 104 11.13 -8.21 4.27
C TYR A 104 12.59 -7.80 3.97
N ARG A 105 13.16 -6.92 4.80
CA ARG A 105 14.52 -6.40 4.57
C ARG A 105 15.60 -7.44 4.78
N LEU A 106 15.37 -8.43 5.62
CA LEU A 106 16.37 -9.43 6.00
C LEU A 106 16.32 -10.71 5.17
N ARG A 107 15.40 -10.80 4.25
CA ARG A 107 15.27 -12.01 3.42
C ARG A 107 16.23 -12.02 2.25
#